data_afb6e35bc43918b4760c16b71c4015bb
#
_entry.id   afb6e35bc43918b4760c16b71c4015bb
#
_cell.length_a   1.000
_cell.length_b   1.000
_cell.length_c   1.000
_cell.angle_alpha   90.00
_cell.angle_beta   90.00
_cell.angle_gamma   90.00
#
_symmetry.space_group_name_H-M   'P 1'
#
loop_
_entity.id
_entity.type
_entity.pdbx_description
1 polymer ?
#
loop_
_entity_poly.entity_id
_entity_poly.type
_entity_poly.pdbx_seq_one_letter_code
_entity_poly.pdbx_strand_id
1 'polypeptide(L)'
;VNYRNHRKIVVIDGIVAYMGGMNLGQEYIDGGKRFASWRDTHMRIVGDACNLIQNVFVCDWHNAGGRDLDNLMDNGSSLMQELFPSSTTDKYLPMQIISSGPDSKWDSIQKIYSKMIADAKESIYIESPYFVPDDGFLHDLENAALSGINVNLMITGKPDKLVAWWVAQTYFETLLKAGVNIYLYESGFLHSKFCAIDGR
;
A
#
# COMPACT_ATOMS: atom_id res chain seq x y z
N VAL A 1 -21.58 -9.12 3.45
CA VAL A 1 -20.19 -8.90 3.06
C VAL A 1 -20.06 -7.45 2.62
N ASN A 2 -19.06 -6.72 3.14
CA ASN A 2 -18.89 -5.30 2.91
C ASN A 2 -17.69 -5.08 1.97
N TYR A 3 -17.88 -5.36 0.69
CA TYR A 3 -16.88 -5.07 -0.32
C TYR A 3 -16.79 -3.56 -0.57
N ARG A 4 -15.60 -2.98 -0.36
CA ARG A 4 -15.31 -1.58 -0.64
C ARG A 4 -14.00 -1.50 -1.40
N ASN A 5 -13.99 -0.71 -2.47
CA ASN A 5 -12.71 -0.30 -3.06
C ASN A 5 -11.99 0.62 -2.10
N HIS A 6 -10.78 0.26 -1.73
CA HIS A 6 -9.94 1.02 -0.79
C HIS A 6 -8.68 1.61 -1.47
N ARG A 7 -8.57 1.47 -2.77
CA ARG A 7 -7.47 2.04 -3.56
C ARG A 7 -7.59 3.56 -3.60
N LYS A 8 -6.47 4.25 -3.44
CA LYS A 8 -6.33 5.69 -3.58
C LYS A 8 -5.48 5.93 -4.79
N ILE A 9 -6.13 6.12 -5.92
CA ILE A 9 -5.51 6.30 -7.23
C ILE A 9 -6.03 7.58 -7.84
N VAL A 10 -5.11 8.42 -8.28
CA VAL A 10 -5.42 9.58 -9.14
C VAL A 10 -4.49 9.48 -10.33
N VAL A 11 -5.04 9.50 -11.54
CA VAL A 11 -4.25 9.58 -12.77
C VAL A 11 -4.66 10.84 -13.52
N ILE A 12 -3.68 11.58 -13.99
CA ILE A 12 -3.88 12.85 -14.70
C ILE A 12 -3.27 12.69 -16.10
N ASP A 13 -4.13 12.82 -17.11
CA ASP A 13 -3.80 12.77 -18.53
C ASP A 13 -3.02 11.50 -18.95
N GLY A 14 -3.11 10.40 -18.18
CA GLY A 14 -2.32 9.19 -18.40
C GLY A 14 -0.81 9.35 -18.18
N ILE A 15 -0.34 10.53 -17.77
CA ILE A 15 1.08 10.89 -17.69
C ILE A 15 1.60 10.87 -16.26
N VAL A 16 0.78 11.27 -15.31
CA VAL A 16 1.14 11.34 -13.89
C VAL A 16 0.13 10.55 -13.08
N ALA A 17 0.61 9.67 -12.23
CA ALA A 17 -0.22 8.96 -11.27
C ALA A 17 0.18 9.29 -9.83
N TYR A 18 -0.80 9.28 -8.95
CA TYR A 18 -0.62 9.36 -7.51
C TYR A 18 -1.26 8.14 -6.88
N MET A 19 -0.55 7.48 -5.99
CA MET A 19 -1.07 6.36 -5.22
C MET A 19 -0.40 6.25 -3.85
N GLY A 20 -1.13 5.69 -2.89
CA GLY A 20 -0.64 5.50 -1.52
C GLY A 20 -1.77 5.41 -0.51
N GLY A 21 -1.51 5.77 0.75
CA GLY A 21 -2.47 5.66 1.84
C GLY A 21 -3.40 6.88 1.99
N MET A 22 -3.07 8.03 1.40
CA MET A 22 -3.76 9.30 1.62
C MET A 22 -5.16 9.30 0.99
N ASN A 23 -6.18 9.62 1.78
CA ASN A 23 -7.53 9.91 1.30
C ASN A 23 -7.72 11.42 1.06
N LEU A 24 -8.85 11.78 0.45
CA LEU A 24 -9.30 13.17 0.36
C LEU A 24 -10.04 13.52 1.67
N GLY A 25 -9.35 14.19 2.58
CA GLY A 25 -9.90 14.58 3.88
C GLY A 25 -9.06 15.65 4.54
N GLN A 26 -9.69 16.49 5.35
CA GLN A 26 -9.04 17.61 6.05
C GLN A 26 -7.97 17.13 7.03
N GLU A 27 -8.16 15.95 7.61
CA GLU A 27 -7.21 15.31 8.54
C GLU A 27 -5.82 15.09 7.95
N TYR A 28 -5.73 14.92 6.62
CA TYR A 28 -4.44 14.77 5.94
C TYR A 28 -3.65 16.08 5.79
N ILE A 29 -4.30 17.21 6.03
CA ILE A 29 -3.68 18.55 5.97
C ILE A 29 -3.22 18.98 7.36
N ASP A 30 -4.07 18.83 8.36
CA ASP A 30 -3.88 19.42 9.69
C ASP A 30 -4.04 18.44 10.86
N GLY A 31 -4.20 17.12 10.60
CA GLY A 31 -4.48 16.12 11.63
C GLY A 31 -5.94 16.06 12.08
N GLY A 32 -6.78 16.96 11.58
CA GLY A 32 -8.18 17.07 11.92
C GLY A 32 -8.41 17.50 13.39
N LYS A 33 -9.55 17.14 13.94
CA LYS A 33 -9.94 17.54 15.31
C LYS A 33 -9.29 16.68 16.41
N ARG A 34 -8.69 15.55 16.06
CA ARG A 34 -8.29 14.53 17.04
C ARG A 34 -6.78 14.38 17.20
N PHE A 35 -6.03 14.63 16.15
CA PHE A 35 -4.59 14.40 16.12
C PHE A 35 -3.83 15.67 15.75
N ALA A 36 -2.62 15.83 16.29
CA ALA A 36 -1.76 16.96 15.96
C ALA A 36 -1.25 16.91 14.51
N SER A 37 -1.13 15.71 13.96
CA SER A 37 -0.73 15.47 12.57
C SER A 37 -1.27 14.13 12.08
N TRP A 38 -1.33 13.97 10.76
CA TRP A 38 -1.70 12.72 10.10
C TRP A 38 -0.58 12.31 9.14
N ARG A 39 0.19 11.31 9.54
CA ARG A 39 1.35 10.83 8.78
C ARG A 39 0.93 9.74 7.80
N ASP A 40 1.10 9.97 6.52
CA ASP A 40 0.86 8.98 5.49
C ASP A 40 1.98 8.98 4.45
N THR A 41 2.04 7.92 3.65
CA THR A 41 2.96 7.80 2.52
C THR A 41 2.15 7.76 1.23
N HIS A 42 2.50 8.64 0.30
CA HIS A 42 1.84 8.77 -1.00
C HIS A 42 2.89 9.09 -2.07
N MET A 43 2.84 8.39 -3.19
CA MET A 43 3.82 8.50 -4.25
C MET A 43 3.26 9.27 -5.44
N ARG A 44 4.09 10.10 -6.05
CA ARG A 44 3.90 10.64 -7.40
C ARG A 44 4.73 9.81 -8.37
N ILE A 45 4.10 9.28 -9.39
CA ILE A 45 4.69 8.35 -10.36
C ILE A 45 4.56 8.98 -11.75
N VAL A 46 5.64 8.91 -12.53
CA VAL A 46 5.70 9.34 -13.94
C VAL A 46 6.35 8.22 -14.73
N GLY A 47 5.97 8.03 -15.96
CA GLY A 47 6.53 7.00 -16.81
C GLY A 47 5.56 5.84 -17.05
N ASP A 48 6.05 4.72 -17.57
CA ASP A 48 5.23 3.60 -18.02
C ASP A 48 4.36 2.97 -16.92
N ALA A 49 4.76 3.09 -15.65
CA ALA A 49 3.96 2.64 -14.53
C ALA A 49 2.62 3.38 -14.40
N CYS A 50 2.49 4.60 -14.95
CA CYS A 50 1.23 5.32 -15.00
C CYS A 50 0.18 4.53 -15.78
N ASN A 51 0.56 3.92 -16.91
CA ASN A 51 -0.34 3.12 -17.73
C ASN A 51 -0.86 1.90 -16.98
N LEU A 52 -0.03 1.26 -16.14
CA LEU A 52 -0.44 0.14 -15.30
C LEU A 52 -1.45 0.58 -14.23
N ILE A 53 -1.22 1.74 -13.61
CA ILE A 53 -2.14 2.33 -12.61
C ILE A 53 -3.45 2.77 -13.28
N GLN A 54 -3.36 3.39 -14.47
CA GLN A 54 -4.52 3.76 -15.28
C GLN A 54 -5.38 2.53 -15.60
N ASN A 55 -4.76 1.41 -15.98
CA ASN A 55 -5.48 0.18 -16.24
C ASN A 55 -6.24 -0.33 -15.00
N VAL A 56 -5.63 -0.26 -13.81
CA VAL A 56 -6.32 -0.61 -12.56
C VAL A 56 -7.54 0.31 -12.33
N PHE A 57 -7.40 1.62 -12.58
CA PHE A 57 -8.51 2.56 -12.48
C PHE A 57 -9.62 2.23 -13.49
N VAL A 58 -9.29 1.95 -14.75
CA VAL A 58 -10.23 1.60 -15.81
C VAL A 58 -11.03 0.35 -15.45
N CYS A 59 -10.37 -0.70 -14.95
CA CYS A 59 -11.03 -1.91 -14.46
C CYS A 59 -11.99 -1.61 -13.29
N ASP A 60 -11.55 -0.80 -12.31
CA ASP A 60 -12.40 -0.41 -11.17
C ASP A 60 -13.61 0.43 -11.63
N TRP A 61 -13.41 1.33 -12.60
CA TRP A 61 -14.47 2.14 -13.20
C TRP A 61 -15.51 1.28 -13.90
N HIS A 62 -15.09 0.31 -14.71
CA HIS A 62 -15.95 -0.64 -15.39
C HIS A 62 -16.76 -1.46 -14.38
N ASN A 63 -16.10 -2.03 -13.38
CA ASN A 63 -16.74 -2.83 -12.33
C ASN A 63 -17.73 -2.02 -11.46
N ALA A 64 -17.54 -0.72 -11.36
CA ALA A 64 -18.45 0.19 -10.67
C ALA A 64 -19.68 0.60 -11.52
N GLY A 65 -19.84 0.05 -12.72
CA GLY A 65 -20.91 0.40 -13.67
C GLY A 65 -20.67 1.74 -14.38
N GLY A 66 -19.42 2.13 -14.51
CA GLY A 66 -19.02 3.26 -15.36
C GLY A 66 -19.40 3.02 -16.81
N ARG A 67 -19.47 4.11 -17.61
CA ARG A 67 -19.82 4.02 -19.03
C ARG A 67 -18.89 3.01 -19.71
N ASP A 68 -19.50 2.23 -20.56
CA ASP A 68 -18.91 1.16 -21.33
C ASP A 68 -17.69 1.67 -22.14
N LEU A 69 -16.51 1.35 -21.64
CA LEU A 69 -15.25 1.62 -22.34
C LEU A 69 -15.04 0.65 -23.51
N ASP A 70 -15.77 -0.48 -23.54
CA ASP A 70 -15.67 -1.48 -24.60
C ASP A 70 -16.07 -0.88 -25.95
N ASN A 71 -17.13 -0.06 -25.98
CA ASN A 71 -17.52 0.69 -27.19
C ASN A 71 -16.50 1.76 -27.61
N LEU A 72 -15.63 2.19 -26.70
CA LEU A 72 -14.56 3.14 -26.98
C LEU A 72 -13.28 2.43 -27.43
N MET A 73 -13.08 1.19 -27.03
CA MET A 73 -11.94 0.36 -27.42
C MET A 73 -12.12 -0.24 -28.82
N ASP A 74 -13.36 -0.56 -29.23
CA ASP A 74 -13.65 -1.20 -30.52
C ASP A 74 -13.41 -0.28 -31.74
N ASN A 75 -13.32 1.02 -31.56
CA ASN A 75 -13.25 1.97 -32.68
C ASN A 75 -11.82 2.41 -33.07
N GLY A 76 -10.76 1.76 -32.57
CA GLY A 76 -9.37 2.15 -32.87
C GLY A 76 -9.10 3.64 -32.58
N SER A 77 -9.80 4.17 -31.60
CA SER A 77 -9.99 5.60 -31.39
C SER A 77 -8.76 6.26 -30.81
N SER A 78 -8.60 7.53 -31.09
CA SER A 78 -7.63 8.45 -30.43
C SER A 78 -7.72 8.39 -28.92
N LEU A 79 -8.85 7.97 -28.35
CA LEU A 79 -9.06 7.84 -26.92
C LEU A 79 -8.12 6.84 -26.23
N MET A 80 -7.78 5.72 -26.88
CA MET A 80 -6.79 4.79 -26.30
C MET A 80 -5.40 5.43 -26.20
N GLN A 81 -5.03 6.23 -27.18
CA GLN A 81 -3.76 6.99 -27.13
C GLN A 81 -3.79 8.11 -26.08
N GLU A 82 -4.97 8.71 -25.88
CA GLU A 82 -5.16 9.72 -24.84
C GLU A 82 -5.14 9.11 -23.44
N LEU A 83 -5.79 7.95 -23.24
CA LEU A 83 -5.82 7.25 -21.95
C LEU A 83 -4.47 6.62 -21.58
N PHE A 84 -3.73 6.13 -22.59
CA PHE A 84 -2.47 5.42 -22.41
C PHE A 84 -1.35 6.02 -23.28
N PRO A 85 -0.97 7.28 -23.04
CA PRO A 85 0.08 7.93 -23.81
C PRO A 85 1.44 7.25 -23.58
N SER A 86 2.33 7.37 -24.56
CA SER A 86 3.70 6.91 -24.40
C SER A 86 4.43 7.74 -23.36
N SER A 87 5.26 7.08 -22.56
CA SER A 87 6.11 7.76 -21.59
C SER A 87 7.16 8.65 -22.27
N THR A 88 7.41 9.80 -21.65
CA THR A 88 8.45 10.75 -22.08
C THR A 88 9.60 10.85 -21.08
N THR A 89 9.62 10.01 -20.03
CA THR A 89 10.70 10.06 -19.03
C THR A 89 11.93 9.29 -19.49
N ASP A 90 13.11 9.87 -19.23
CA ASP A 90 14.43 9.27 -19.43
C ASP A 90 15.01 8.64 -18.15
N LYS A 91 14.25 8.72 -17.04
CA LYS A 91 14.65 8.17 -15.74
C LYS A 91 14.01 6.79 -15.53
N TYR A 92 14.83 5.84 -15.10
CA TYR A 92 14.41 4.47 -14.92
C TYR A 92 14.51 4.06 -13.44
N LEU A 93 13.36 3.70 -12.87
CA LEU A 93 13.25 2.99 -11.61
C LEU A 93 12.37 1.76 -11.88
N PRO A 94 12.89 0.53 -11.71
CA PRO A 94 12.07 -0.67 -11.85
C PRO A 94 10.90 -0.61 -10.88
N MET A 95 9.67 -0.86 -11.39
CA MET A 95 8.46 -0.79 -10.60
C MET A 95 7.50 -1.91 -11.02
N GLN A 96 6.83 -2.51 -10.05
CA GLN A 96 5.72 -3.43 -10.27
C GLN A 96 4.45 -2.86 -9.65
N ILE A 97 3.37 -2.85 -10.40
CA ILE A 97 2.04 -2.50 -9.91
C ILE A 97 1.25 -3.79 -9.72
N ILE A 98 0.87 -4.06 -8.49
CA ILE A 98 0.20 -5.30 -8.10
C ILE A 98 -1.12 -4.93 -7.44
N SER A 99 -2.19 -5.52 -7.94
CA SER A 99 -3.51 -5.42 -7.35
C SER A 99 -3.95 -6.76 -6.76
N SER A 100 -4.76 -6.70 -5.72
CA SER A 100 -5.45 -7.83 -5.13
C SER A 100 -6.86 -7.40 -4.75
N GLY A 101 -7.80 -8.31 -4.85
CA GLY A 101 -9.21 -8.05 -4.55
C GLY A 101 -10.00 -9.35 -4.45
N PRO A 102 -11.28 -9.27 -4.09
CA PRO A 102 -12.14 -10.44 -3.91
C PRO A 102 -12.41 -11.23 -5.21
N ASP A 103 -12.10 -10.63 -6.34
CA ASP A 103 -12.15 -11.18 -7.70
C ASP A 103 -10.84 -11.85 -8.12
N SER A 104 -9.78 -11.69 -7.34
CA SER A 104 -8.47 -12.28 -7.61
C SER A 104 -8.42 -13.73 -7.17
N LYS A 105 -7.90 -14.63 -8.04
CA LYS A 105 -7.70 -16.04 -7.70
C LYS A 105 -6.69 -16.24 -6.56
N TRP A 106 -5.74 -15.32 -6.42
CA TRP A 106 -4.64 -15.39 -5.47
C TRP A 106 -4.55 -14.12 -4.63
N ASP A 107 -4.16 -14.25 -3.38
CA ASP A 107 -3.82 -13.13 -2.50
C ASP A 107 -2.43 -12.57 -2.86
N SER A 108 -2.35 -11.95 -4.05
CA SER A 108 -1.08 -11.58 -4.69
C SER A 108 -0.24 -10.63 -3.82
N ILE A 109 -0.87 -9.65 -3.18
CA ILE A 109 -0.15 -8.68 -2.31
C ILE A 109 0.45 -9.43 -1.10
N GLN A 110 -0.32 -10.30 -0.44
CA GLN A 110 0.17 -11.10 0.69
C GLN A 110 1.39 -11.95 0.29
N LYS A 111 1.28 -12.67 -0.85
CA LYS A 111 2.37 -13.52 -1.36
C LYS A 111 3.64 -12.74 -1.68
N ILE A 112 3.50 -11.51 -2.15
CA ILE A 112 4.65 -10.64 -2.40
C ILE A 112 5.29 -10.19 -1.09
N TYR A 113 4.51 -9.81 -0.09
CA TYR A 113 5.07 -9.50 1.23
C TYR A 113 5.86 -10.69 1.79
N SER A 114 5.29 -11.91 1.79
CA SER A 114 6.00 -13.11 2.23
C SER A 114 7.29 -13.34 1.44
N LYS A 115 7.24 -13.17 0.11
CA LYS A 115 8.44 -13.31 -0.73
C LYS A 115 9.50 -12.25 -0.43
N MET A 116 9.11 -10.99 -0.28
CA MET A 116 10.03 -9.90 0.04
C MET A 116 10.70 -10.12 1.41
N ILE A 117 9.92 -10.53 2.43
CA ILE A 117 10.44 -10.83 3.76
C ILE A 117 11.43 -12.00 3.71
N ALA A 118 11.08 -13.07 2.99
CA ALA A 118 11.96 -14.24 2.83
C ALA A 118 13.27 -13.93 2.07
N ASP A 119 13.27 -12.93 1.19
CA ASP A 119 14.46 -12.51 0.43
C ASP A 119 15.34 -11.50 1.19
N ALA A 120 14.87 -10.93 2.31
CA ALA A 120 15.61 -9.95 3.10
C ALA A 120 16.97 -10.50 3.56
N LYS A 121 18.00 -9.65 3.54
CA LYS A 121 19.37 -9.99 3.94
C LYS A 121 19.85 -9.20 5.16
N GLU A 122 19.38 -7.97 5.31
CA GLU A 122 19.89 -7.04 6.31
C GLU A 122 18.77 -6.47 7.19
N SER A 123 17.72 -5.92 6.59
CA SER A 123 16.72 -5.17 7.34
C SER A 123 15.33 -5.19 6.71
N ILE A 124 14.32 -5.13 7.58
CA ILE A 124 12.91 -4.98 7.23
C ILE A 124 12.36 -3.81 8.05
N TYR A 125 11.71 -2.86 7.38
CA TYR A 125 10.99 -1.74 8.01
C TYR A 125 9.54 -1.76 7.56
N ILE A 126 8.62 -1.81 8.51
CA ILE A 126 7.18 -1.85 8.25
C ILE A 126 6.49 -0.70 9.00
N GLU A 127 5.67 0.08 8.30
CA GLU A 127 4.74 1.03 8.89
C GLU A 127 3.31 0.59 8.64
N SER A 128 2.50 0.51 9.69
CA SER A 128 1.07 0.20 9.55
C SER A 128 0.26 0.86 10.67
N PRO A 129 -0.91 1.47 10.34
CA PRO A 129 -1.82 1.98 11.38
C PRO A 129 -2.48 0.88 12.18
N TYR A 130 -2.70 -0.29 11.54
CA TYR A 130 -3.41 -1.43 12.09
C TYR A 130 -2.63 -2.70 11.80
N PHE A 131 -1.92 -3.19 12.80
CA PHE A 131 -1.15 -4.42 12.66
C PHE A 131 -1.99 -5.59 13.15
N VAL A 132 -2.65 -6.25 12.21
CA VAL A 132 -3.47 -7.46 12.43
C VAL A 132 -3.06 -8.48 11.37
N PRO A 133 -1.88 -9.12 11.56
CA PRO A 133 -1.36 -10.10 10.62
C PRO A 133 -2.18 -11.40 10.67
N ASP A 134 -2.15 -12.15 9.58
CA ASP A 134 -2.44 -13.57 9.64
C ASP A 134 -1.22 -14.36 10.17
N ASP A 135 -1.44 -15.64 10.46
CA ASP A 135 -0.39 -16.50 11.03
C ASP A 135 0.83 -16.63 10.09
N GLY A 136 0.60 -16.64 8.78
CA GLY A 136 1.67 -16.75 7.78
C GLY A 136 2.60 -15.53 7.82
N PHE A 137 2.04 -14.34 7.77
CA PHE A 137 2.80 -13.10 7.84
C PHE A 137 3.52 -12.92 9.19
N LEU A 138 2.86 -13.32 10.27
CA LEU A 138 3.47 -13.32 11.61
C LEU A 138 4.71 -14.21 11.65
N HIS A 139 4.60 -15.46 11.21
CA HIS A 139 5.71 -16.41 11.14
C HIS A 139 6.84 -15.94 10.22
N ASP A 140 6.52 -15.28 9.09
CA ASP A 140 7.54 -14.72 8.20
C ASP A 140 8.41 -13.68 8.92
N LEU A 141 7.80 -12.78 9.72
CA LEU A 141 8.53 -11.78 10.51
C LEU A 141 9.36 -12.41 11.64
N GLU A 142 8.79 -13.38 12.37
CA GLU A 142 9.50 -14.12 13.41
C GLU A 142 10.72 -14.83 12.82
N ASN A 143 10.55 -15.56 11.73
CA ASN A 143 11.63 -16.28 11.06
C ASN A 143 12.73 -15.35 10.58
N ALA A 144 12.38 -14.20 10.00
CA ALA A 144 13.35 -13.20 9.59
C ALA A 144 14.16 -12.69 10.79
N ALA A 145 13.50 -12.30 11.88
CA ALA A 145 14.17 -11.80 13.07
C ALA A 145 15.06 -12.87 13.73
N LEU A 146 14.56 -14.10 13.89
CA LEU A 146 15.34 -15.24 14.42
C LEU A 146 16.53 -15.62 13.54
N SER A 147 16.46 -15.32 12.25
CA SER A 147 17.57 -15.52 11.30
C SER A 147 18.60 -14.38 11.33
N GLY A 148 18.41 -13.37 12.20
CA GLY A 148 19.35 -12.26 12.37
C GLY A 148 19.08 -11.03 11.51
N ILE A 149 17.96 -10.99 10.78
CA ILE A 149 17.52 -9.82 10.04
C ILE A 149 17.01 -8.75 11.03
N ASN A 150 17.41 -7.50 10.84
CA ASN A 150 16.93 -6.38 11.66
C ASN A 150 15.49 -6.00 11.27
N VAL A 151 14.52 -6.53 11.99
CA VAL A 151 13.09 -6.30 11.73
C VAL A 151 12.58 -5.16 12.61
N ASN A 152 11.99 -4.14 11.99
CA ASN A 152 11.48 -2.93 12.63
C ASN A 152 10.02 -2.70 12.22
N LEU A 153 9.13 -2.73 13.20
CA LEU A 153 7.70 -2.50 13.03
C LEU A 153 7.30 -1.19 13.73
N MET A 154 6.78 -0.24 12.98
CA MET A 154 6.20 0.98 13.52
C MET A 154 4.69 0.98 13.37
N ILE A 155 3.99 1.21 14.47
CA ILE A 155 2.53 1.36 14.50
C ILE A 155 2.15 2.69 15.14
N THR A 156 0.87 3.05 15.05
CA THR A 156 0.38 4.27 15.73
C THR A 156 0.43 4.11 17.24
N GLY A 157 0.97 5.08 17.95
CA GLY A 157 0.90 5.17 19.42
C GLY A 157 -0.42 5.77 19.92
N LYS A 158 -1.09 6.56 19.06
CA LYS A 158 -2.39 7.18 19.35
C LYS A 158 -3.46 6.66 18.38
N PRO A 159 -4.19 5.60 18.74
CA PRO A 159 -5.12 4.95 17.82
C PRO A 159 -6.39 5.78 17.57
N ASP A 160 -6.92 5.69 16.36
CA ASP A 160 -8.29 6.13 16.03
C ASP A 160 -9.34 5.08 16.39
N LYS A 161 -8.96 3.79 16.36
CA LYS A 161 -9.80 2.62 16.64
C LYS A 161 -9.17 1.74 17.72
N LEU A 162 -9.72 1.78 18.92
CA LEU A 162 -9.18 1.07 20.08
C LEU A 162 -9.13 -0.45 19.89
N VAL A 163 -10.15 -1.04 19.27
CA VAL A 163 -10.20 -2.51 19.09
C VAL A 163 -9.04 -3.00 18.23
N ALA A 164 -8.79 -2.36 17.08
CA ALA A 164 -7.67 -2.74 16.21
C ALA A 164 -6.30 -2.56 16.91
N TRP A 165 -6.18 -1.55 17.75
CA TRP A 165 -4.98 -1.28 18.53
C TRP A 165 -4.75 -2.33 19.64
N TRP A 166 -5.80 -2.74 20.36
CA TRP A 166 -5.70 -3.81 21.34
C TRP A 166 -5.33 -5.15 20.68
N VAL A 167 -5.94 -5.45 19.53
CA VAL A 167 -5.59 -6.68 18.79
C VAL A 167 -4.12 -6.64 18.37
N ALA A 168 -3.60 -5.51 17.88
CA ALA A 168 -2.19 -5.39 17.52
C ALA A 168 -1.26 -5.74 18.68
N GLN A 169 -1.59 -5.32 19.90
CA GLN A 169 -0.78 -5.59 21.10
C GLN A 169 -0.67 -7.06 21.46
N THR A 170 -1.66 -7.88 21.07
CA THR A 170 -1.61 -9.34 21.35
C THR A 170 -0.46 -10.05 20.65
N TYR A 171 0.08 -9.46 19.57
CA TYR A 171 1.21 -10.00 18.81
C TYR A 171 2.57 -9.50 19.32
N PHE A 172 2.61 -8.45 20.15
CA PHE A 172 3.87 -7.82 20.55
C PHE A 172 4.79 -8.74 21.33
N GLU A 173 4.24 -9.51 22.29
CA GLU A 173 5.06 -10.39 23.12
C GLU A 173 5.83 -11.41 22.26
N THR A 174 5.16 -12.02 21.30
CA THR A 174 5.75 -13.02 20.42
C THR A 174 6.81 -12.39 19.50
N LEU A 175 6.49 -11.27 18.87
CA LEU A 175 7.43 -10.56 18.00
C LEU A 175 8.67 -10.06 18.75
N LEU A 176 8.48 -9.49 19.95
CA LEU A 176 9.61 -9.02 20.78
C LEU A 176 10.50 -10.19 21.22
N LYS A 177 9.93 -11.34 21.57
CA LYS A 177 10.69 -12.56 21.88
C LYS A 177 11.50 -13.08 20.70
N ALA A 178 10.98 -12.92 19.48
CA ALA A 178 11.69 -13.27 18.25
C ALA A 178 12.82 -12.27 17.89
N GLY A 179 12.84 -11.08 18.51
CA GLY A 179 13.86 -10.05 18.26
C GLY A 179 13.38 -8.92 17.34
N VAL A 180 12.09 -8.83 17.06
CA VAL A 180 11.52 -7.70 16.29
C VAL A 180 11.51 -6.45 17.16
N ASN A 181 11.96 -5.32 16.60
CA ASN A 181 11.86 -4.01 17.24
C ASN A 181 10.49 -3.39 16.95
N ILE A 182 9.78 -2.98 18.01
CA ILE A 182 8.45 -2.38 17.88
C ILE A 182 8.52 -0.91 18.32
N TYR A 183 8.05 -0.01 17.47
CA TYR A 183 8.04 1.43 17.69
C TYR A 183 6.61 1.97 17.66
N LEU A 184 6.32 2.87 18.59
CA LEU A 184 5.05 3.59 18.67
C LEU A 184 5.24 5.02 18.16
N TYR A 185 4.51 5.38 17.09
CA TYR A 185 4.52 6.73 16.55
C TYR A 185 3.68 7.67 17.41
N GLU A 186 4.32 8.64 18.09
CA GLU A 186 3.69 9.52 19.08
C GLU A 186 3.34 10.92 18.56
N SER A 187 3.92 11.35 17.43
CA SER A 187 3.78 12.72 16.93
C SER A 187 2.42 13.02 16.27
N GLY A 188 1.53 12.04 16.18
CA GLY A 188 0.22 12.16 15.56
C GLY A 188 -0.40 10.79 15.31
N PHE A 189 -1.23 10.72 14.26
CA PHE A 189 -1.74 9.43 13.78
C PHE A 189 -0.88 8.90 12.63
N LEU A 190 -0.33 7.70 12.79
CA LEU A 190 0.37 7.00 11.71
C LEU A 190 -0.66 6.27 10.84
N HIS A 191 -0.83 6.71 9.60
CA HIS A 191 -1.71 6.05 8.63
C HIS A 191 -0.95 5.46 7.44
N SER A 192 0.37 5.56 7.43
CA SER A 192 1.23 4.96 6.41
C SER A 192 1.09 3.44 6.36
N LYS A 193 1.13 2.88 5.16
CA LYS A 193 1.24 1.44 4.86
C LYS A 193 2.46 1.30 3.97
N PHE A 194 3.56 0.93 4.58
CA PHE A 194 4.86 0.96 3.95
C PHE A 194 5.68 -0.25 4.39
N CYS A 195 6.43 -0.81 3.47
CA CYS A 195 7.43 -1.82 3.74
C CYS A 195 8.68 -1.51 2.91
N ALA A 196 9.84 -1.47 3.56
CA ALA A 196 11.13 -1.40 2.91
C ALA A 196 12.01 -2.56 3.36
N ILE A 197 12.70 -3.18 2.41
CA ILE A 197 13.59 -4.30 2.64
C ILE A 197 14.95 -3.96 2.08
N ASP A 198 15.99 -4.09 2.89
CA ASP A 198 17.39 -3.82 2.53
C ASP A 198 17.60 -2.44 1.87
N GLY A 199 16.87 -1.44 2.35
CA GLY A 199 16.96 -0.06 1.85
C GLY A 199 16.33 0.18 0.48
N ARG A 200 15.44 -0.70 0.04
CA ARG A 200 14.74 -0.64 -1.26
C ARG A 200 13.23 -0.57 -1.11
#